data_b269e23eb9364b536d23f791f70600a8
#
_entry.id   b269e23eb9364b536d23f791f70600a8
#
_cell.length_a   1.000
_cell.length_b   1.000
_cell.length_c   1.000
_cell.angle_alpha   90.00
_cell.angle_beta   90.00
_cell.angle_gamma   90.00
#
_symmetry.space_group_name_H-M   'P 1'
#
loop_
_entity.id
_entity.type
_entity.pdbx_description
1 polymer ?
#
loop_
_entity_poly.entity_id
_entity_poly.type
_entity_poly.pdbx_seq_one_letter_code
_entity_poly.pdbx_strand_id
1 'polypeptide(L)'
;MRVRMFAVTAVLATATALFVVSAASPYGATTAAETTPSAVALCNDLLAPVMGGVLPSSEPLAACQWDMLQINATSAGSQAVATGRGVRVGVIDDGVDMTHPDVAPNLDVANSCSFIFSTTPTADPAEVANGDCSNKAAVQGLSSHGTHVSSIIAAPVNGIGIAGVAPQATIVAIKACTIVGYCFADSVAAALRYAGDLRLDVVNLSLFADPYLFYCGNDAAQRAIYRDLRDAAKYAQRRGVVIVAAAGNESIDLQHPELDEVSPDWPPDAAEVREVGNNCRVAPAEIPGVLAVSATGPFGIAGYSTTGMSVVGVAAPGGDYFQGVDAVQTGVLAAASSTDNDVDVGIWPFLDFLNDTAFPGLTVIDHGARYVTLTGTSMASPHATGVAALVRQMHPNWSSGAVIAAVQRSAQARSCPAAGGFTTDVPCQGNGGRTSYFGHGLVDALAAAKT
;
A
#
# COMPACT_ATOMS: atom_id res chain seq x y z
N MET A 1 30.95 7.64 13.18
CA MET A 1 30.04 6.74 13.89
C MET A 1 28.64 7.32 13.68
N ARG A 2 28.01 6.94 12.57
CA ARG A 2 26.66 7.41 12.22
C ARG A 2 25.68 6.32 12.68
N VAL A 3 24.86 6.64 13.67
CA VAL A 3 23.75 5.78 14.09
C VAL A 3 22.68 5.87 13.01
N ARG A 4 22.56 4.84 12.18
CA ARG A 4 21.44 4.69 11.25
C ARG A 4 20.18 4.31 12.06
N MET A 5 19.23 5.21 12.13
CA MET A 5 17.89 4.90 12.64
C MET A 5 17.15 4.13 11.55
N PHE A 6 16.97 2.84 11.77
CA PHE A 6 16.09 2.01 10.94
C PHE A 6 14.64 2.48 11.06
N ALA A 7 13.95 2.45 9.97
CA ALA A 7 12.58 2.95 9.83
C ALA A 7 11.61 2.26 10.79
N VAL A 8 10.61 3.01 11.24
CA VAL A 8 9.55 2.62 12.18
C VAL A 8 8.76 1.36 11.77
N THR A 9 8.84 0.93 10.51
CA THR A 9 8.28 -0.35 10.05
C THR A 9 8.90 -1.59 10.70
N ALA A 10 10.19 -1.55 11.08
CA ALA A 10 10.82 -2.64 11.83
C ALA A 10 10.41 -2.68 13.31
N VAL A 11 9.90 -1.57 13.85
CA VAL A 11 9.47 -1.49 15.26
C VAL A 11 8.12 -2.18 15.48
N LEU A 12 7.24 -2.22 14.49
CA LEU A 12 5.98 -2.97 14.61
C LEU A 12 6.20 -4.50 14.57
N ALA A 13 7.12 -4.98 13.75
CA ALA A 13 7.40 -6.43 13.66
C ALA A 13 8.17 -6.98 14.88
N THR A 14 8.98 -6.15 15.57
CA THR A 14 9.75 -6.58 16.74
C THR A 14 9.03 -6.41 18.08
N ALA A 15 7.94 -5.62 18.13
CA ALA A 15 7.15 -5.45 19.36
C ALA A 15 6.28 -6.68 19.69
N THR A 16 5.97 -7.52 18.70
CA THR A 16 5.18 -8.75 18.90
C THR A 16 5.94 -9.89 19.60
N ALA A 17 7.26 -9.84 19.68
CA ALA A 17 8.06 -10.94 20.25
C ALA A 17 8.34 -10.83 21.76
N LEU A 18 7.91 -9.80 22.48
CA LEU A 18 8.38 -9.55 23.87
C LEU A 18 7.30 -9.41 24.96
N PHE A 19 6.02 -9.64 24.70
CA PHE A 19 5.00 -9.59 25.74
C PHE A 19 4.02 -10.76 25.72
N VAL A 20 4.48 -11.96 26.07
CA VAL A 20 3.60 -12.94 26.70
C VAL A 20 3.77 -12.81 28.21
N VAL A 21 3.05 -11.87 28.81
CA VAL A 21 2.78 -11.89 30.24
C VAL A 21 1.26 -11.85 30.39
N SER A 22 0.73 -13.03 30.76
CA SER A 22 -0.64 -13.19 31.21
C SER A 22 -0.89 -12.29 32.44
N ALA A 23 -1.64 -11.21 32.23
CA ALA A 23 -2.28 -10.47 33.31
C ALA A 23 -3.72 -10.15 32.88
N ALA A 24 -4.69 -10.78 33.52
CA ALA A 24 -6.09 -10.42 33.37
C ALA A 24 -6.27 -8.94 33.69
N SER A 25 -6.68 -8.17 32.70
CA SER A 25 -6.96 -6.73 32.84
C SER A 25 -8.32 -6.51 33.48
N PRO A 26 -8.45 -5.62 34.47
CA PRO A 26 -9.72 -5.24 35.06
C PRO A 26 -10.36 -4.04 34.34
N TYR A 27 -10.15 -3.86 33.05
CA TYR A 27 -10.83 -2.80 32.31
C TYR A 27 -12.02 -3.37 31.58
N GLY A 28 -13.21 -3.00 32.10
CA GLY A 28 -14.49 -3.25 31.45
C GLY A 28 -14.53 -2.58 30.06
N ALA A 29 -15.26 -3.22 29.14
CA ALA A 29 -15.52 -2.70 27.81
C ALA A 29 -16.00 -1.25 27.89
N THR A 30 -15.18 -0.30 27.49
CA THR A 30 -15.62 1.07 27.25
C THR A 30 -16.42 1.07 25.96
N THR A 31 -17.68 1.47 26.05
CA THR A 31 -18.51 1.79 24.90
C THR A 31 -17.73 2.70 23.96
N ALA A 32 -17.71 2.33 22.65
CA ALA A 32 -17.09 3.12 21.60
C ALA A 32 -17.45 4.59 21.77
N ALA A 33 -16.45 5.45 21.95
CA ALA A 33 -16.66 6.88 21.95
C ALA A 33 -17.04 7.29 20.52
N GLU A 34 -18.17 8.00 20.41
CA GLU A 34 -18.53 8.72 19.19
C GLU A 34 -17.35 9.59 18.74
N THR A 35 -17.24 9.80 17.42
CA THR A 35 -16.27 10.69 16.77
C THR A 35 -15.81 11.78 17.72
N THR A 36 -14.58 11.71 18.14
CA THR A 36 -14.09 12.83 18.94
C THR A 36 -13.98 14.03 18.00
N PRO A 37 -14.75 15.12 18.23
CA PRO A 37 -14.59 16.36 17.46
C PRO A 37 -13.14 16.83 17.39
N SER A 38 -12.30 16.35 18.31
CA SER A 38 -10.87 16.56 18.37
C SER A 38 -10.08 16.00 17.19
N ALA A 39 -10.43 14.83 16.59
CA ALA A 39 -9.65 14.26 15.49
C ALA A 39 -9.87 15.03 14.18
N VAL A 40 -11.13 15.38 13.87
CA VAL A 40 -11.43 16.23 12.70
C VAL A 40 -10.89 17.66 12.90
N ALA A 41 -10.97 18.20 14.12
CA ALA A 41 -10.35 19.49 14.45
C ALA A 41 -8.83 19.43 14.28
N LEU A 42 -8.20 18.35 14.73
CA LEU A 42 -6.77 18.13 14.58
C LEU A 42 -6.37 18.09 13.10
N CYS A 43 -7.06 17.31 12.27
CA CYS A 43 -6.80 17.27 10.84
C CYS A 43 -7.02 18.63 10.17
N ASN A 44 -8.08 19.36 10.54
CA ASN A 44 -8.32 20.69 10.03
C ASN A 44 -7.23 21.69 10.42
N ASP A 45 -6.80 21.69 11.69
CA ASP A 45 -5.81 22.63 12.20
C ASP A 45 -4.41 22.34 11.63
N LEU A 46 -4.07 21.08 11.44
CA LEU A 46 -2.73 20.63 11.07
C LEU A 46 -2.55 20.52 9.55
N LEU A 47 -3.59 20.10 8.83
CA LEU A 47 -3.53 19.93 7.39
C LEU A 47 -4.13 21.12 6.61
N ALA A 48 -4.90 22.01 7.24
CA ALA A 48 -5.44 23.19 6.58
C ALA A 48 -4.37 24.03 5.86
N PRO A 49 -3.16 24.23 6.40
CA PRO A 49 -2.09 24.92 5.66
C PRO A 49 -1.63 24.15 4.40
N VAL A 50 -1.66 22.81 4.43
CA VAL A 50 -1.27 21.95 3.32
C VAL A 50 -2.39 21.89 2.27
N MET A 51 -3.64 21.83 2.73
CA MET A 51 -4.83 21.64 1.92
C MET A 51 -5.49 22.93 1.44
N GLY A 52 -5.05 24.09 1.92
CA GLY A 52 -5.64 25.39 1.53
C GLY A 52 -7.14 25.49 1.86
N GLY A 53 -7.65 24.73 2.82
CA GLY A 53 -9.05 24.70 3.24
C GLY A 53 -10.01 23.99 2.28
N VAL A 54 -9.51 23.26 1.26
CA VAL A 54 -10.32 22.46 0.35
C VAL A 54 -10.42 21.02 0.88
N LEU A 55 -11.61 20.46 0.89
CA LEU A 55 -11.84 19.04 1.23
C LEU A 55 -11.95 18.19 -0.03
N PRO A 56 -11.32 16.99 -0.07
CA PRO A 56 -11.41 16.09 -1.23
C PRO A 56 -12.79 15.47 -1.40
N SER A 57 -13.52 15.28 -0.30
CA SER A 57 -14.86 14.68 -0.31
C SER A 57 -15.74 15.24 0.80
N SER A 58 -16.97 14.74 0.91
CA SER A 58 -17.90 15.05 2.01
C SER A 58 -17.79 14.07 3.18
N GLU A 59 -16.83 13.15 3.15
CA GLU A 59 -16.66 12.15 4.21
C GLU A 59 -16.20 12.80 5.52
N PRO A 60 -16.54 12.23 6.69
CA PRO A 60 -16.22 12.82 7.98
C PRO A 60 -14.71 13.08 8.19
N LEU A 61 -13.85 12.18 7.70
CA LEU A 61 -12.39 12.29 7.84
C LEU A 61 -11.70 12.88 6.60
N ALA A 62 -12.45 13.48 5.67
CA ALA A 62 -11.89 14.08 4.46
C ALA A 62 -10.81 15.13 4.76
N ALA A 63 -10.91 15.85 5.88
CA ALA A 63 -9.90 16.81 6.31
C ALA A 63 -8.51 16.18 6.56
N CYS A 64 -8.44 14.87 6.78
CA CYS A 64 -7.20 14.13 6.99
C CYS A 64 -6.60 13.56 5.69
N GLN A 65 -7.29 13.70 4.55
CA GLN A 65 -6.90 13.13 3.27
C GLN A 65 -6.17 14.14 2.37
N TRP A 66 -5.01 14.65 2.81
CA TRP A 66 -4.14 15.51 2.00
C TRP A 66 -3.67 14.81 0.71
N ASP A 67 -3.49 13.52 0.79
CA ASP A 67 -3.09 12.59 -0.26
C ASP A 67 -4.02 12.64 -1.45
N MET A 68 -5.33 12.64 -1.21
CA MET A 68 -6.35 12.72 -2.25
C MET A 68 -6.33 14.07 -2.99
N LEU A 69 -6.07 15.17 -2.27
CA LEU A 69 -5.91 16.49 -2.90
C LEU A 69 -4.64 16.55 -3.75
N GLN A 70 -3.54 16.00 -3.26
CA GLN A 70 -2.26 16.02 -3.96
C GLN A 70 -2.36 15.41 -5.37
N ILE A 71 -3.23 14.42 -5.55
CA ILE A 71 -3.42 13.69 -6.82
C ILE A 71 -4.73 14.05 -7.55
N ASN A 72 -5.45 15.08 -7.13
CA ASN A 72 -6.75 15.47 -7.70
C ASN A 72 -7.83 14.37 -7.63
N ALA A 73 -7.75 13.47 -6.65
CA ALA A 73 -8.74 12.43 -6.39
C ALA A 73 -9.88 12.99 -5.53
N THR A 74 -10.68 13.88 -6.08
CA THR A 74 -11.68 14.62 -5.32
C THR A 74 -13.09 14.48 -5.92
N SER A 75 -14.12 14.72 -5.10
CA SER A 75 -15.51 14.68 -5.54
C SER A 75 -15.82 15.66 -6.67
N ALA A 76 -15.22 16.87 -6.64
CA ALA A 76 -15.34 17.86 -7.70
C ALA A 76 -14.36 17.64 -8.85
N GLY A 77 -13.34 16.79 -8.65
CA GLY A 77 -12.31 16.45 -9.62
C GLY A 77 -12.58 15.13 -10.34
N SER A 78 -11.73 14.13 -10.07
CA SER A 78 -11.79 12.84 -10.77
C SER A 78 -13.11 12.10 -10.58
N GLN A 79 -13.68 12.13 -9.38
CA GLN A 79 -14.91 11.40 -9.06
C GLN A 79 -16.16 11.96 -9.79
N ALA A 80 -16.12 13.21 -10.24
CA ALA A 80 -17.15 13.78 -11.12
C ALA A 80 -17.06 13.21 -12.57
N VAL A 81 -15.93 12.62 -12.94
CA VAL A 81 -15.67 12.04 -14.27
C VAL A 81 -15.77 10.52 -14.24
N ALA A 82 -15.07 9.89 -13.31
CA ALA A 82 -15.00 8.43 -13.15
C ALA A 82 -14.86 8.07 -11.66
N THR A 83 -15.47 6.97 -11.25
CA THR A 83 -15.52 6.49 -9.86
C THR A 83 -14.99 5.06 -9.69
N GLY A 84 -14.48 4.45 -10.76
CA GLY A 84 -14.10 3.04 -10.77
C GLY A 84 -15.27 2.07 -10.97
N ARG A 85 -16.49 2.58 -11.25
CA ARG A 85 -17.68 1.73 -11.40
C ARG A 85 -17.50 0.64 -12.44
N GLY A 86 -17.77 -0.63 -12.03
CA GLY A 86 -17.67 -1.80 -12.88
C GLY A 86 -16.24 -2.33 -13.05
N VAL A 87 -15.25 -1.69 -12.42
CA VAL A 87 -13.86 -2.14 -12.41
C VAL A 87 -13.62 -3.05 -11.21
N ARG A 88 -12.97 -4.19 -11.43
CA ARG A 88 -12.61 -5.16 -10.40
C ARG A 88 -11.11 -5.06 -10.09
N VAL A 89 -10.79 -4.73 -8.85
CA VAL A 89 -9.40 -4.55 -8.40
C VAL A 89 -9.03 -5.66 -7.43
N GLY A 90 -8.00 -6.44 -7.76
CA GLY A 90 -7.41 -7.41 -6.85
C GLY A 90 -6.44 -6.72 -5.88
N VAL A 91 -6.56 -6.99 -4.61
CA VAL A 91 -5.57 -6.60 -3.59
C VAL A 91 -4.87 -7.87 -3.12
N ILE A 92 -3.62 -8.05 -3.57
CA ILE A 92 -2.77 -9.16 -3.14
C ILE A 92 -1.97 -8.67 -1.93
N ASP A 93 -2.39 -9.14 -0.74
CA ASP A 93 -1.93 -8.60 0.54
C ASP A 93 -2.20 -9.62 1.68
N ASP A 94 -2.28 -9.15 2.93
CA ASP A 94 -2.53 -9.96 4.14
C ASP A 94 -4.02 -10.24 4.44
N GLY A 95 -4.90 -9.96 3.48
CA GLY A 95 -6.35 -10.07 3.64
C GLY A 95 -7.00 -8.71 3.92
N VAL A 96 -8.29 -8.71 4.29
CA VAL A 96 -9.04 -7.49 4.61
C VAL A 96 -10.00 -7.73 5.77
N ASP A 97 -10.29 -6.69 6.54
CA ASP A 97 -11.44 -6.71 7.44
C ASP A 97 -12.73 -6.66 6.63
N MET A 98 -13.36 -7.82 6.48
CA MET A 98 -14.58 -7.98 5.69
C MET A 98 -15.81 -7.27 6.30
N THR A 99 -15.67 -6.73 7.51
CA THR A 99 -16.76 -6.02 8.23
C THR A 99 -16.57 -4.53 8.30
N HIS A 100 -15.36 -4.02 7.95
CA HIS A 100 -15.06 -2.59 8.01
C HIS A 100 -15.98 -1.80 7.05
N PRO A 101 -16.67 -0.73 7.50
CA PRO A 101 -17.67 -0.01 6.69
C PRO A 101 -17.08 0.67 5.43
N ASP A 102 -15.79 0.99 5.41
CA ASP A 102 -15.09 1.53 4.24
C ASP A 102 -14.46 0.47 3.33
N VAL A 103 -14.72 -0.82 3.59
CA VAL A 103 -14.23 -1.93 2.75
C VAL A 103 -15.40 -2.83 2.33
N ALA A 104 -16.21 -3.27 3.27
CA ALA A 104 -17.27 -4.26 3.07
C ALA A 104 -18.26 -3.93 1.93
N PRO A 105 -18.72 -2.68 1.72
CA PRO A 105 -19.68 -2.37 0.68
C PRO A 105 -19.17 -2.60 -0.74
N ASN A 106 -17.86 -2.48 -0.94
CA ASN A 106 -17.19 -2.65 -2.24
C ASN A 106 -16.43 -3.97 -2.36
N LEU A 107 -16.55 -4.89 -1.38
CA LEU A 107 -15.83 -6.15 -1.36
C LEU A 107 -16.60 -7.27 -2.08
N ASP A 108 -16.00 -7.88 -3.08
CA ASP A 108 -16.46 -9.11 -3.72
C ASP A 108 -15.99 -10.33 -2.90
N VAL A 109 -16.71 -10.62 -1.83
CA VAL A 109 -16.42 -11.77 -0.95
C VAL A 109 -16.43 -13.09 -1.73
N ALA A 110 -17.33 -13.22 -2.72
CA ALA A 110 -17.50 -14.47 -3.48
C ALA A 110 -16.22 -14.87 -4.23
N ASN A 111 -15.51 -13.89 -4.79
CA ASN A 111 -14.26 -14.10 -5.54
C ASN A 111 -13.01 -13.82 -4.70
N SER A 112 -13.12 -13.43 -3.45
CA SER A 112 -11.98 -13.29 -2.55
C SER A 112 -11.47 -14.65 -2.09
N CYS A 113 -10.13 -14.81 -1.96
CA CYS A 113 -9.48 -16.11 -1.75
C CYS A 113 -8.17 -15.97 -0.98
N SER A 114 -7.82 -16.97 -0.16
CA SER A 114 -6.50 -17.05 0.49
C SER A 114 -5.62 -18.10 -0.20
N PHE A 115 -4.39 -17.70 -0.50
CA PHE A 115 -3.31 -18.52 -1.04
C PHE A 115 -2.21 -18.77 0.00
N ILE A 116 -2.55 -18.68 1.29
CA ILE A 116 -1.67 -19.15 2.34
C ILE A 116 -1.78 -20.67 2.37
N PHE A 117 -0.64 -21.34 2.15
CA PHE A 117 -0.55 -22.79 2.11
C PHE A 117 -0.20 -23.33 3.51
N SER A 118 -0.58 -24.56 3.77
CA SER A 118 -0.20 -25.26 5.02
C SER A 118 1.31 -25.48 5.17
N THR A 119 2.06 -25.27 4.09
CA THR A 119 3.52 -25.32 4.03
C THR A 119 4.17 -23.94 4.10
N THR A 120 3.38 -22.86 4.07
CA THR A 120 3.90 -21.49 4.15
C THR A 120 4.50 -21.28 5.54
N PRO A 121 5.75 -20.86 5.65
CA PRO A 121 6.34 -20.50 6.94
C PRO A 121 5.49 -19.43 7.63
N THR A 122 5.44 -19.45 8.95
CA THR A 122 4.70 -18.47 9.77
C THR A 122 3.18 -18.42 9.57
N ALA A 123 2.59 -19.30 8.75
CA ALA A 123 1.14 -19.31 8.54
C ALA A 123 0.38 -19.63 9.83
N ASP A 124 -0.55 -18.76 10.21
CA ASP A 124 -1.55 -19.09 11.22
C ASP A 124 -2.57 -20.07 10.63
N PRO A 125 -3.02 -21.10 11.38
CA PRO A 125 -4.04 -22.05 10.90
C PRO A 125 -5.32 -21.36 10.38
N ALA A 126 -5.69 -20.21 10.91
CA ALA A 126 -6.87 -19.46 10.48
C ALA A 126 -6.72 -18.86 9.06
N GLU A 127 -5.50 -18.62 8.60
CA GLU A 127 -5.19 -18.06 7.29
C GLU A 127 -5.12 -19.11 6.18
N VAL A 128 -4.89 -20.36 6.55
CA VAL A 128 -4.62 -21.46 5.60
C VAL A 128 -5.88 -21.84 4.85
N ALA A 129 -5.85 -21.65 3.54
CA ALA A 129 -6.90 -22.13 2.63
C ALA A 129 -6.33 -23.01 1.49
N ASN A 130 -5.02 -23.01 1.27
CA ASN A 130 -4.39 -23.76 0.17
C ASN A 130 -5.00 -23.43 -1.23
N GLY A 131 -5.54 -22.21 -1.40
CA GLY A 131 -6.26 -21.80 -2.62
C GLY A 131 -7.71 -22.32 -2.71
N ASP A 132 -8.25 -22.88 -1.64
CA ASP A 132 -9.70 -23.19 -1.53
C ASP A 132 -10.49 -21.90 -1.27
N CYS A 133 -10.96 -21.29 -2.33
CA CYS A 133 -11.73 -20.03 -2.26
C CYS A 133 -13.12 -20.19 -1.63
N SER A 134 -13.54 -21.37 -1.23
CA SER A 134 -14.76 -21.57 -0.43
C SER A 134 -14.54 -21.20 1.05
N ASN A 135 -13.30 -21.31 1.54
CA ASN A 135 -12.93 -20.90 2.90
C ASN A 135 -12.79 -19.38 3.03
N LYS A 136 -13.93 -18.70 3.20
CA LYS A 136 -13.95 -17.23 3.30
C LYS A 136 -13.34 -16.70 4.60
N ALA A 137 -13.39 -17.46 5.68
CA ALA A 137 -12.78 -17.06 6.95
C ALA A 137 -11.26 -16.83 6.82
N ALA A 138 -10.58 -17.59 5.97
CA ALA A 138 -9.15 -17.43 5.72
C ALA A 138 -8.77 -16.15 4.96
N VAL A 139 -9.74 -15.43 4.39
CA VAL A 139 -9.53 -14.14 3.70
C VAL A 139 -9.51 -12.97 4.68
N GLN A 140 -10.08 -13.17 5.89
CA GLN A 140 -10.11 -12.13 6.91
C GLN A 140 -8.70 -11.61 7.17
N GLY A 141 -8.53 -10.28 7.15
CA GLY A 141 -7.32 -9.61 7.58
C GLY A 141 -7.13 -9.82 9.08
N LEU A 142 -6.04 -10.46 9.46
CA LEU A 142 -5.61 -10.61 10.84
C LEU A 142 -4.58 -9.52 11.23
N SER A 143 -4.26 -8.63 10.30
CA SER A 143 -3.58 -7.36 10.47
C SER A 143 -4.27 -6.29 9.62
N SER A 144 -3.90 -5.02 9.78
CA SER A 144 -4.62 -3.92 9.14
C SER A 144 -4.12 -3.57 7.74
N HIS A 145 -2.99 -4.12 7.27
CA HIS A 145 -2.30 -3.61 6.08
C HIS A 145 -3.17 -3.71 4.81
N GLY A 146 -3.71 -4.88 4.48
CA GLY A 146 -4.55 -5.04 3.29
C GLY A 146 -5.91 -4.31 3.39
N THR A 147 -6.45 -4.12 4.62
CA THR A 147 -7.62 -3.29 4.88
C THR A 147 -7.33 -1.83 4.54
N HIS A 148 -6.19 -1.32 5.00
CA HIS A 148 -5.70 0.02 4.73
C HIS A 148 -5.52 0.27 3.22
N VAL A 149 -4.78 -0.61 2.55
CA VAL A 149 -4.56 -0.58 1.10
C VAL A 149 -5.87 -0.60 0.32
N SER A 150 -6.80 -1.48 0.69
CA SER A 150 -8.10 -1.62 0.02
C SER A 150 -8.95 -0.35 0.13
N SER A 151 -8.94 0.31 1.28
CA SER A 151 -9.72 1.53 1.51
C SER A 151 -9.14 2.74 0.78
N ILE A 152 -7.80 2.86 0.64
CA ILE A 152 -7.18 3.88 -0.22
C ILE A 152 -7.68 3.75 -1.66
N ILE A 153 -7.81 2.51 -2.18
CA ILE A 153 -8.30 2.28 -3.53
C ILE A 153 -9.77 2.63 -3.65
N ALA A 154 -10.61 2.09 -2.75
CA ALA A 154 -12.05 1.99 -3.02
C ALA A 154 -12.95 2.18 -1.78
N ALA A 155 -12.54 2.92 -0.74
CA ALA A 155 -13.49 3.31 0.30
C ALA A 155 -14.68 4.03 -0.34
N PRO A 156 -15.93 3.57 -0.08
CA PRO A 156 -17.12 4.17 -0.68
C PRO A 156 -17.40 5.57 -0.11
N VAL A 157 -18.08 6.41 -0.87
CA VAL A 157 -18.65 7.65 -0.34
C VAL A 157 -19.97 7.30 0.32
N ASN A 158 -19.96 7.14 1.65
CA ASN A 158 -21.08 6.57 2.42
C ASN A 158 -21.45 7.34 3.69
N GLY A 159 -20.76 8.47 3.97
CA GLY A 159 -20.94 9.29 5.17
C GLY A 159 -20.19 8.77 6.39
N ILE A 160 -19.22 7.87 6.19
CA ILE A 160 -18.37 7.28 7.23
C ILE A 160 -16.91 7.40 6.77
N GLY A 161 -16.01 7.73 7.69
CA GLY A 161 -14.58 7.70 7.50
C GLY A 161 -14.05 8.49 6.30
N ILE A 162 -13.55 7.80 5.29
CA ILE A 162 -12.78 8.35 4.17
C ILE A 162 -13.41 8.00 2.81
N ALA A 163 -12.91 8.64 1.73
CA ALA A 163 -13.21 8.23 0.35
C ALA A 163 -11.95 7.67 -0.32
N GLY A 164 -12.06 6.57 -1.05
CA GLY A 164 -11.00 6.04 -1.89
C GLY A 164 -10.85 6.80 -3.21
N VAL A 165 -9.75 6.54 -3.94
CA VAL A 165 -9.48 7.14 -5.26
C VAL A 165 -10.56 6.75 -6.27
N ALA A 166 -11.01 5.50 -6.24
CA ALA A 166 -12.03 4.90 -7.11
C ALA A 166 -13.19 4.33 -6.27
N PRO A 167 -14.04 5.17 -5.64
CA PRO A 167 -14.95 4.79 -4.56
C PRO A 167 -16.10 3.86 -4.98
N GLN A 168 -16.20 3.49 -6.25
CA GLN A 168 -17.17 2.51 -6.78
C GLN A 168 -16.48 1.32 -7.48
N ALA A 169 -15.16 1.19 -7.34
CA ALA A 169 -14.48 -0.03 -7.77
C ALA A 169 -14.80 -1.19 -6.82
N THR A 170 -14.79 -2.40 -7.35
CA THR A 170 -15.02 -3.62 -6.56
C THR A 170 -13.68 -4.24 -6.17
N ILE A 171 -13.44 -4.43 -4.88
CA ILE A 171 -12.25 -5.07 -4.34
C ILE A 171 -12.42 -6.59 -4.35
N VAL A 172 -11.42 -7.31 -4.83
CA VAL A 172 -11.26 -8.76 -4.64
C VAL A 172 -10.05 -8.95 -3.74
N ALA A 173 -10.24 -9.36 -2.51
CA ALA A 173 -9.15 -9.63 -1.59
C ALA A 173 -8.50 -10.96 -1.93
N ILE A 174 -7.20 -10.95 -2.19
CA ILE A 174 -6.41 -12.13 -2.55
C ILE A 174 -5.29 -12.24 -1.52
N LYS A 175 -5.54 -12.98 -0.44
CA LYS A 175 -4.57 -13.10 0.64
C LYS A 175 -3.40 -13.97 0.22
N ALA A 176 -2.20 -13.39 0.26
CA ALA A 176 -0.94 -14.05 -0.08
C ALA A 176 0.19 -13.75 0.91
N CYS A 177 -0.08 -12.86 1.89
CA CYS A 177 0.82 -12.53 2.96
C CYS A 177 0.27 -13.06 4.29
N THR A 178 1.16 -13.55 5.14
CA THR A 178 0.82 -14.08 6.47
C THR A 178 0.57 -12.95 7.46
N ILE A 179 -0.08 -13.25 8.56
CA ILE A 179 -0.37 -12.35 9.69
C ILE A 179 0.87 -11.58 10.19
N VAL A 180 2.06 -12.18 10.07
CA VAL A 180 3.31 -11.56 10.49
C VAL A 180 4.02 -10.80 9.36
N GLY A 181 3.34 -10.59 8.23
CA GLY A 181 3.78 -9.70 7.14
C GLY A 181 4.62 -10.36 6.04
N TYR A 182 4.93 -11.65 6.09
CA TYR A 182 5.67 -12.32 5.02
C TYR A 182 4.77 -12.67 3.83
N CYS A 183 5.20 -12.30 2.64
CA CYS A 183 4.51 -12.52 1.37
C CYS A 183 5.31 -13.49 0.49
N PHE A 184 5.32 -14.77 0.84
CA PHE A 184 6.16 -15.75 0.16
C PHE A 184 5.86 -15.88 -1.33
N ALA A 185 6.91 -16.04 -2.12
CA ALA A 185 6.88 -15.98 -3.58
C ALA A 185 5.90 -16.98 -4.24
N ASP A 186 5.71 -18.16 -3.68
CA ASP A 186 4.76 -19.17 -4.16
C ASP A 186 3.31 -18.72 -3.96
N SER A 187 2.98 -18.16 -2.80
CA SER A 187 1.67 -17.56 -2.51
C SER A 187 1.38 -16.39 -3.44
N VAL A 188 2.34 -15.48 -3.62
CA VAL A 188 2.23 -14.32 -4.53
C VAL A 188 2.05 -14.76 -5.98
N ALA A 189 2.82 -15.77 -6.43
CA ALA A 189 2.70 -16.30 -7.78
C ALA A 189 1.34 -16.98 -8.02
N ALA A 190 0.82 -17.72 -7.04
CA ALA A 190 -0.51 -18.32 -7.10
C ALA A 190 -1.62 -17.24 -7.15
N ALA A 191 -1.52 -16.20 -6.32
CA ALA A 191 -2.43 -15.06 -6.29
C ALA A 191 -2.45 -14.30 -7.63
N LEU A 192 -1.29 -14.07 -8.26
CA LEU A 192 -1.20 -13.44 -9.58
C LEU A 192 -1.86 -14.30 -10.68
N ARG A 193 -1.70 -15.62 -10.63
CA ARG A 193 -2.40 -16.52 -11.58
C ARG A 193 -3.90 -16.47 -11.38
N TYR A 194 -4.36 -16.49 -10.13
CA TYR A 194 -5.77 -16.38 -9.81
C TYR A 194 -6.38 -15.04 -10.28
N ALA A 195 -5.68 -13.94 -10.09
CA ALA A 195 -6.09 -12.66 -10.65
C ALA A 195 -6.27 -12.70 -12.19
N GLY A 196 -5.36 -13.41 -12.87
CA GLY A 196 -5.47 -13.67 -14.30
C GLY A 196 -6.66 -14.56 -14.66
N ASP A 197 -6.97 -15.60 -13.88
CA ASP A 197 -8.10 -16.51 -14.12
C ASP A 197 -9.44 -15.77 -13.98
N LEU A 198 -9.54 -14.90 -12.98
CA LEU A 198 -10.69 -14.01 -12.79
C LEU A 198 -10.75 -12.88 -13.81
N ARG A 199 -9.69 -12.66 -14.60
CA ARG A 199 -9.56 -11.52 -15.52
C ARG A 199 -9.84 -10.20 -14.81
N LEU A 200 -9.19 -9.98 -13.67
CA LEU A 200 -9.31 -8.71 -12.94
C LEU A 200 -8.78 -7.58 -13.82
N ASP A 201 -9.31 -6.37 -13.58
CA ASP A 201 -8.91 -5.21 -14.36
C ASP A 201 -7.56 -4.64 -13.93
N VAL A 202 -7.37 -4.54 -12.62
CA VAL A 202 -6.15 -4.03 -11.98
C VAL A 202 -5.81 -4.91 -10.77
N VAL A 203 -4.53 -5.03 -10.45
CA VAL A 203 -4.05 -5.69 -9.22
C VAL A 203 -3.06 -4.76 -8.52
N ASN A 204 -3.21 -4.62 -7.21
CA ASN A 204 -2.27 -3.96 -6.33
C ASN A 204 -1.41 -4.98 -5.58
N LEU A 205 -0.09 -4.73 -5.50
CA LEU A 205 0.86 -5.46 -4.67
C LEU A 205 1.67 -4.46 -3.84
N SER A 206 1.26 -4.27 -2.59
CA SER A 206 1.97 -3.43 -1.62
C SER A 206 2.99 -4.25 -0.83
N LEU A 207 3.87 -4.96 -1.55
CA LEU A 207 4.80 -5.96 -0.99
C LEU A 207 6.04 -6.13 -1.88
N PHE A 208 7.09 -6.73 -1.33
CA PHE A 208 8.04 -7.54 -2.09
C PHE A 208 7.79 -9.04 -1.80
N ALA A 209 8.27 -9.91 -2.67
CA ALA A 209 8.01 -11.34 -2.52
C ALA A 209 9.17 -12.00 -1.75
N ASP A 210 8.87 -12.53 -0.57
CA ASP A 210 9.84 -13.20 0.29
C ASP A 210 10.32 -14.55 -0.30
N PRO A 211 11.48 -15.06 0.12
CA PRO A 211 12.33 -14.56 1.20
C PRO A 211 13.45 -13.61 0.76
N TYR A 212 13.42 -13.08 -0.45
CA TYR A 212 14.50 -12.22 -0.94
C TYR A 212 13.97 -10.86 -1.42
N LEU A 213 14.55 -9.78 -0.92
CA LEU A 213 14.34 -8.45 -1.51
C LEU A 213 14.89 -8.46 -2.94
N PHE A 214 16.15 -8.91 -3.12
CA PHE A 214 16.76 -9.06 -4.43
C PHE A 214 16.94 -10.52 -4.84
N TYR A 215 16.34 -10.89 -5.96
CA TYR A 215 16.53 -12.17 -6.64
C TYR A 215 17.65 -12.08 -7.67
N CYS A 216 18.76 -12.77 -7.44
CA CYS A 216 19.95 -12.68 -8.28
C CYS A 216 20.00 -13.77 -9.35
N GLY A 217 20.26 -13.37 -10.60
CA GLY A 217 20.26 -14.25 -11.75
C GLY A 217 21.43 -15.24 -11.81
N ASN A 218 22.52 -15.01 -11.05
CA ASN A 218 23.64 -15.93 -10.89
C ASN A 218 23.38 -17.04 -9.87
N ASP A 219 22.39 -16.90 -8.99
CA ASP A 219 21.91 -17.96 -8.12
C ASP A 219 20.80 -18.77 -8.80
N ALA A 220 20.93 -20.10 -8.83
CA ALA A 220 19.99 -20.95 -9.55
C ALA A 220 18.60 -21.04 -8.87
N ALA A 221 18.57 -21.02 -7.55
CA ALA A 221 17.32 -21.09 -6.76
C ALA A 221 16.58 -19.77 -6.85
N GLN A 222 17.23 -18.64 -6.58
CA GLN A 222 16.64 -17.31 -6.69
C GLN A 222 16.14 -17.03 -8.11
N ARG A 223 16.91 -17.40 -9.13
CA ARG A 223 16.51 -17.28 -10.53
C ARG A 223 15.25 -18.11 -10.84
N ALA A 224 15.09 -19.30 -10.25
CA ALA A 224 13.90 -20.13 -10.45
C ALA A 224 12.66 -19.46 -9.83
N ILE A 225 12.75 -18.95 -8.61
CA ILE A 225 11.69 -18.22 -7.92
C ILE A 225 11.28 -16.97 -8.71
N TYR A 226 12.24 -16.12 -9.09
CA TYR A 226 11.96 -14.93 -9.90
C TYR A 226 11.28 -15.26 -11.23
N ARG A 227 11.68 -16.36 -11.88
CA ARG A 227 11.02 -16.80 -13.13
C ARG A 227 9.57 -17.17 -12.90
N ASP A 228 9.24 -17.85 -11.81
CA ASP A 228 7.87 -18.24 -11.50
C ASP A 228 6.98 -17.02 -11.23
N LEU A 229 7.46 -16.06 -10.42
CA LEU A 229 6.79 -14.77 -10.19
C LEU A 229 6.57 -14.00 -11.49
N ARG A 230 7.63 -13.87 -12.32
CA ARG A 230 7.56 -13.22 -13.62
C ARG A 230 6.55 -13.90 -14.56
N ASP A 231 6.54 -15.22 -14.62
CA ASP A 231 5.67 -15.97 -15.51
C ASP A 231 4.20 -15.92 -15.04
N ALA A 232 3.97 -15.87 -13.71
CA ALA A 232 2.66 -15.59 -13.12
C ALA A 232 2.16 -14.17 -13.46
N ALA A 233 3.01 -13.16 -13.32
CA ALA A 233 2.68 -11.78 -13.70
C ALA A 233 2.35 -11.68 -15.21
N LYS A 234 3.19 -12.28 -16.07
CA LYS A 234 2.93 -12.33 -17.51
C LYS A 234 1.61 -13.05 -17.85
N TYR A 235 1.27 -14.09 -17.10
CA TYR A 235 -0.01 -14.78 -17.28
C TYR A 235 -1.20 -13.84 -17.03
N ALA A 236 -1.17 -13.08 -15.93
CA ALA A 236 -2.19 -12.08 -15.61
C ALA A 236 -2.22 -10.96 -16.68
N GLN A 237 -1.06 -10.40 -17.03
CA GLN A 237 -0.94 -9.33 -18.05
C GLN A 237 -1.51 -9.74 -19.41
N ARG A 238 -1.25 -10.98 -19.86
CA ARG A 238 -1.83 -11.50 -21.12
C ARG A 238 -3.35 -11.63 -21.08
N ARG A 239 -3.95 -11.63 -19.90
CA ARG A 239 -5.39 -11.61 -19.67
C ARG A 239 -5.96 -10.21 -19.48
N GLY A 240 -5.13 -9.19 -19.67
CA GLY A 240 -5.52 -7.78 -19.58
C GLY A 240 -5.35 -7.14 -18.22
N VAL A 241 -4.86 -7.87 -17.21
CA VAL A 241 -4.67 -7.36 -15.84
C VAL A 241 -3.55 -6.31 -15.82
N VAL A 242 -3.85 -5.12 -15.33
CA VAL A 242 -2.85 -4.10 -14.99
C VAL A 242 -2.26 -4.45 -13.63
N ILE A 243 -0.94 -4.49 -13.52
CA ILE A 243 -0.26 -4.81 -12.25
C ILE A 243 0.47 -3.57 -11.77
N VAL A 244 0.18 -3.14 -10.54
CA VAL A 244 0.79 -2.00 -9.85
C VAL A 244 1.47 -2.52 -8.59
N ALA A 245 2.70 -2.08 -8.33
CA ALA A 245 3.46 -2.53 -7.17
C ALA A 245 4.19 -1.39 -6.46
N ALA A 246 4.34 -1.53 -5.15
CA ALA A 246 5.21 -0.69 -4.34
C ALA A 246 6.67 -0.83 -4.80
N ALA A 247 7.44 0.28 -4.79
CA ALA A 247 8.83 0.25 -5.21
C ALA A 247 9.79 -0.27 -4.11
N GLY A 248 9.38 -0.16 -2.84
CA GLY A 248 10.16 -0.52 -1.66
C GLY A 248 10.44 0.66 -0.72
N ASN A 249 10.89 0.39 0.50
CA ASN A 249 11.04 1.36 1.59
C ASN A 249 12.49 1.47 2.10
N GLU A 250 13.45 0.96 1.37
CA GLU A 250 14.85 0.79 1.79
C GLU A 250 15.75 1.95 1.32
N SER A 251 15.17 2.99 0.65
CA SER A 251 15.93 4.11 0.07
C SER A 251 17.05 3.65 -0.89
N ILE A 252 16.75 2.66 -1.75
CA ILE A 252 17.72 2.04 -2.68
C ILE A 252 17.53 2.61 -4.10
N ASP A 253 18.63 2.72 -4.87
CA ASP A 253 18.59 2.89 -6.32
C ASP A 253 18.48 1.53 -7.02
N LEU A 254 17.28 1.16 -7.47
CA LEU A 254 17.04 -0.10 -8.19
C LEU A 254 17.75 -0.16 -9.56
N GLN A 255 18.19 0.97 -10.09
CA GLN A 255 18.98 0.99 -11.33
C GLN A 255 20.44 0.63 -11.09
N HIS A 256 20.97 0.93 -9.90
CA HIS A 256 22.36 0.66 -9.50
C HIS A 256 22.39 0.08 -8.09
N PRO A 257 21.80 -1.10 -7.88
CA PRO A 257 21.79 -1.71 -6.55
C PRO A 257 23.21 -2.15 -6.18
N GLU A 258 23.59 -1.93 -4.92
CA GLU A 258 24.92 -2.26 -4.41
C GLU A 258 24.87 -3.28 -3.28
N LEU A 259 23.96 -3.10 -2.34
CA LEU A 259 23.82 -3.93 -1.15
C LEU A 259 22.38 -4.36 -0.92
N ASP A 260 22.22 -5.57 -0.41
CA ASP A 260 21.01 -6.09 0.16
C ASP A 260 21.29 -6.48 1.62
N GLU A 261 20.69 -5.75 2.54
CA GLU A 261 20.83 -5.94 3.98
C GLU A 261 19.60 -6.61 4.60
N VAL A 262 18.64 -7.05 3.76
CA VAL A 262 17.34 -7.60 4.17
C VAL A 262 17.31 -9.11 3.99
N SER A 263 17.89 -9.63 2.91
CA SER A 263 17.67 -11.02 2.48
C SER A 263 18.73 -12.01 2.96
N PRO A 264 18.33 -13.28 3.15
CA PRO A 264 16.93 -13.69 3.21
C PRO A 264 16.31 -13.20 4.52
N ASP A 265 15.07 -12.73 4.46
CA ASP A 265 14.34 -12.27 5.65
C ASP A 265 13.66 -13.41 6.40
N TRP A 266 13.64 -14.61 5.82
CA TRP A 266 13.17 -15.81 6.47
C TRP A 266 14.22 -16.95 6.36
N PRO A 267 14.54 -17.67 7.47
CA PRO A 267 14.14 -17.38 8.88
C PRO A 267 14.62 -16.00 9.37
N PRO A 268 14.00 -15.40 10.40
CA PRO A 268 14.28 -14.02 10.84
C PRO A 268 15.76 -13.72 11.16
N ASP A 269 16.55 -14.73 11.53
CA ASP A 269 17.97 -14.58 11.87
C ASP A 269 18.92 -14.89 10.68
N ALA A 270 18.36 -15.10 9.49
CA ALA A 270 19.13 -15.54 8.33
C ALA A 270 19.62 -14.38 7.43
N ALA A 271 19.19 -13.15 7.69
CA ALA A 271 19.58 -11.99 6.90
C ALA A 271 21.11 -11.79 6.93
N GLU A 272 21.69 -11.63 5.74
CA GLU A 272 23.11 -11.37 5.55
C GLU A 272 23.30 -10.14 4.66
N VAL A 273 24.35 -9.36 4.91
CA VAL A 273 24.74 -8.29 4.01
C VAL A 273 25.28 -8.91 2.72
N ARG A 274 24.58 -8.72 1.61
CA ARG A 274 24.96 -9.27 0.31
C ARG A 274 25.31 -8.16 -0.67
N GLU A 275 26.41 -8.32 -1.40
CA GLU A 275 26.67 -7.51 -2.59
C GLU A 275 25.70 -7.92 -3.69
N VAL A 276 24.98 -6.96 -4.23
CA VAL A 276 24.04 -7.12 -5.35
C VAL A 276 24.43 -6.21 -6.50
N GLY A 277 23.89 -6.47 -7.67
CA GLY A 277 24.16 -5.68 -8.86
C GLY A 277 23.03 -5.82 -9.88
N ASN A 278 23.27 -5.32 -11.09
CA ASN A 278 22.25 -5.27 -12.15
C ASN A 278 21.73 -6.65 -12.64
N ASN A 279 22.29 -7.74 -12.16
CA ASN A 279 21.76 -9.10 -12.37
C ASN A 279 20.76 -9.55 -11.31
N CYS A 280 20.53 -8.73 -10.29
CA CYS A 280 19.55 -8.94 -9.22
C CYS A 280 18.33 -8.04 -9.44
N ARG A 281 17.16 -8.48 -9.04
CA ARG A 281 15.88 -7.78 -9.25
C ARG A 281 14.97 -7.91 -8.05
N VAL A 282 14.27 -6.82 -7.73
CA VAL A 282 13.17 -6.82 -6.76
C VAL A 282 11.87 -7.30 -7.44
N ALA A 283 11.19 -8.25 -6.84
CA ALA A 283 9.89 -8.70 -7.32
C ALA A 283 8.78 -8.35 -6.30
N PRO A 284 7.62 -7.83 -6.77
CA PRO A 284 7.18 -7.70 -8.17
C PRO A 284 7.61 -6.39 -8.87
N ALA A 285 8.19 -5.41 -8.19
CA ALA A 285 8.42 -4.05 -8.70
C ALA A 285 9.21 -4.00 -10.03
N GLU A 286 10.23 -4.86 -10.19
CA GLU A 286 11.06 -4.92 -11.40
C GLU A 286 10.61 -5.99 -12.43
N ILE A 287 9.45 -6.60 -12.24
CA ILE A 287 8.91 -7.51 -13.26
C ILE A 287 8.45 -6.68 -14.48
N PRO A 288 8.88 -7.04 -15.71
CA PRO A 288 8.49 -6.28 -16.89
C PRO A 288 6.98 -6.14 -17.07
N GLY A 289 6.52 -4.91 -17.26
CA GLY A 289 5.11 -4.56 -17.42
C GLY A 289 4.35 -4.38 -16.11
N VAL A 290 5.02 -4.38 -14.98
CA VAL A 290 4.51 -3.90 -13.69
C VAL A 290 4.75 -2.40 -13.59
N LEU A 291 3.79 -1.66 -13.07
CA LEU A 291 3.92 -0.23 -12.75
C LEU A 291 4.45 -0.10 -11.33
N ALA A 292 5.75 0.13 -11.18
CA ALA A 292 6.36 0.39 -9.89
C ALA A 292 6.11 1.83 -9.43
N VAL A 293 5.76 2.01 -8.16
CA VAL A 293 5.31 3.28 -7.58
C VAL A 293 6.21 3.68 -6.41
N SER A 294 6.84 4.85 -6.50
CA SER A 294 7.57 5.48 -5.40
C SER A 294 6.63 6.31 -4.52
N ALA A 295 7.06 6.64 -3.31
CA ALA A 295 6.25 7.34 -2.33
C ALA A 295 6.59 8.83 -2.23
N THR A 296 5.56 9.69 -2.16
CA THR A 296 5.71 11.10 -1.75
C THR A 296 5.07 11.33 -0.39
N GLY A 297 5.66 12.24 0.38
CA GLY A 297 4.97 12.94 1.44
C GLY A 297 4.28 14.21 0.90
N PRO A 298 3.73 15.07 1.76
CA PRO A 298 3.05 16.29 1.33
C PRO A 298 3.94 17.26 0.56
N PHE A 299 5.23 17.29 0.85
CA PHE A 299 6.15 18.32 0.36
C PHE A 299 7.22 17.81 -0.61
N GLY A 300 7.31 16.51 -0.89
CA GLY A 300 8.30 15.95 -1.79
C GLY A 300 8.38 14.44 -1.74
N ILE A 301 9.48 13.90 -2.27
CA ILE A 301 9.74 12.45 -2.18
C ILE A 301 9.85 12.04 -0.70
N ALA A 302 9.33 10.88 -0.35
CA ALA A 302 9.49 10.32 0.99
C ALA A 302 10.93 9.80 1.17
N GLY A 303 11.55 10.10 2.32
CA GLY A 303 12.95 9.82 2.58
C GLY A 303 13.32 8.34 2.52
N TYR A 304 12.38 7.47 2.84
CA TYR A 304 12.53 6.00 2.77
C TYR A 304 12.31 5.42 1.37
N SER A 305 11.73 6.20 0.44
CA SER A 305 11.26 5.63 -0.83
C SER A 305 12.42 5.07 -1.67
N THR A 306 12.33 3.81 -2.02
CA THR A 306 13.15 3.19 -3.05
C THR A 306 12.87 3.84 -4.40
N THR A 307 13.90 4.05 -5.21
CA THR A 307 13.89 4.85 -6.44
C THR A 307 14.58 4.14 -7.60
N GLY A 308 14.60 4.74 -8.78
CA GLY A 308 15.34 4.20 -9.93
C GLY A 308 14.79 4.71 -11.27
N MET A 309 15.65 5.32 -12.09
CA MET A 309 15.28 5.96 -13.35
C MET A 309 14.56 5.02 -14.32
N SER A 310 14.99 3.76 -14.40
CA SER A 310 14.42 2.78 -15.34
C SER A 310 13.29 1.93 -14.73
N VAL A 311 13.08 1.99 -13.43
CA VAL A 311 12.15 1.12 -12.67
C VAL A 311 10.90 1.86 -12.28
N VAL A 312 11.04 2.99 -11.55
CA VAL A 312 9.89 3.78 -11.09
C VAL A 312 9.10 4.31 -12.30
N GLY A 313 7.83 3.92 -12.37
CA GLY A 313 6.93 4.37 -13.43
C GLY A 313 6.26 5.71 -13.11
N VAL A 314 5.78 5.87 -11.88
CA VAL A 314 5.16 7.07 -11.32
C VAL A 314 5.42 7.16 -9.82
N ALA A 315 5.17 8.33 -9.23
CA ALA A 315 5.07 8.51 -7.79
C ALA A 315 3.61 8.68 -7.37
N ALA A 316 3.32 8.38 -6.11
CA ALA A 316 2.03 8.64 -5.50
C ALA A 316 2.18 8.91 -3.99
N PRO A 317 1.14 9.46 -3.31
CA PRO A 317 1.20 9.70 -1.88
C PRO A 317 1.44 8.42 -1.08
N GLY A 318 2.51 8.37 -0.32
CA GLY A 318 2.83 7.27 0.59
C GLY A 318 3.02 7.75 2.02
N GLY A 319 3.02 9.07 2.22
CA GLY A 319 3.30 9.71 3.49
C GLY A 319 4.79 9.75 3.84
N ASP A 320 5.15 10.63 4.76
CA ASP A 320 6.49 10.69 5.34
C ASP A 320 6.44 11.44 6.67
N TYR A 321 6.64 10.75 7.77
CA TYR A 321 6.59 11.33 9.12
C TYR A 321 7.63 12.42 9.37
N PHE A 322 8.64 12.53 8.52
CA PHE A 322 9.71 13.53 8.67
C PHE A 322 9.52 14.79 7.82
N GLN A 323 8.40 14.89 7.09
CA GLN A 323 8.11 16.06 6.24
C GLN A 323 7.22 17.12 6.90
N GLY A 324 6.98 17.08 8.20
CA GLY A 324 6.11 18.02 8.87
C GLY A 324 6.58 18.41 10.25
N VAL A 325 5.82 19.31 10.90
CA VAL A 325 6.06 19.72 12.28
C VAL A 325 5.69 18.58 13.24
N ASP A 326 4.69 17.77 12.83
CA ASP A 326 4.25 16.56 13.51
C ASP A 326 4.27 15.38 12.54
N ALA A 327 5.05 14.36 12.87
CA ALA A 327 5.34 13.22 11.99
C ALA A 327 4.07 12.46 11.54
N VAL A 328 3.05 12.40 12.39
CA VAL A 328 1.82 11.62 12.12
C VAL A 328 0.91 12.27 11.08
N GLN A 329 0.95 13.59 10.97
CA GLN A 329 0.05 14.36 10.08
C GLN A 329 0.41 14.25 8.61
N THR A 330 1.59 13.77 8.33
CA THR A 330 2.10 13.62 6.97
C THR A 330 2.06 12.18 6.48
N GLY A 331 1.54 11.25 7.28
CA GLY A 331 1.20 9.89 6.86
C GLY A 331 -0.13 9.85 6.10
N VAL A 332 -0.51 8.70 5.63
CA VAL A 332 -1.78 8.42 4.92
C VAL A 332 -2.75 7.78 5.89
N LEU A 333 -3.89 8.44 6.13
CA LEU A 333 -4.97 7.92 6.96
C LEU A 333 -5.88 7.01 6.14
N ALA A 334 -6.03 5.77 6.58
CA ALA A 334 -6.99 4.83 5.96
C ALA A 334 -7.51 3.80 6.96
N ALA A 335 -8.45 2.96 6.52
CA ALA A 335 -9.13 1.98 7.35
C ALA A 335 -8.14 1.00 8.02
N ALA A 336 -8.39 0.71 9.27
CA ALA A 336 -7.68 -0.31 10.03
C ALA A 336 -8.65 -1.39 10.49
N SER A 337 -8.17 -2.61 10.69
CA SER A 337 -9.02 -3.66 11.22
C SER A 337 -9.57 -3.29 12.61
N SER A 338 -10.82 -3.57 12.82
CA SER A 338 -11.54 -3.31 14.07
C SER A 338 -12.16 -4.56 14.66
N THR A 339 -11.83 -5.74 14.11
CA THR A 339 -12.38 -7.01 14.59
C THR A 339 -11.57 -7.56 15.78
N ASP A 340 -12.26 -8.26 16.68
CA ASP A 340 -11.62 -8.90 17.85
C ASP A 340 -10.62 -10.02 17.47
N ASN A 341 -10.64 -10.46 16.21
CA ASN A 341 -9.75 -11.52 15.70
C ASN A 341 -8.48 -10.97 15.03
N ASP A 342 -8.33 -9.66 14.97
CA ASP A 342 -7.17 -9.02 14.37
C ASP A 342 -6.01 -8.94 15.39
N VAL A 343 -4.79 -9.23 14.94
CA VAL A 343 -3.60 -9.14 15.79
C VAL A 343 -3.33 -7.71 16.25
N ASP A 344 -3.76 -6.74 15.46
CA ASP A 344 -3.60 -5.33 15.78
C ASP A 344 -4.45 -4.92 16.98
N VAL A 345 -5.55 -5.64 17.28
CA VAL A 345 -6.39 -5.38 18.47
C VAL A 345 -5.54 -5.38 19.75
N GLY A 346 -4.54 -6.27 19.82
CA GLY A 346 -3.62 -6.34 20.97
C GLY A 346 -2.72 -5.12 21.12
N ILE A 347 -2.45 -4.37 20.05
CA ILE A 347 -1.59 -3.17 20.07
C ILE A 347 -2.38 -1.87 20.14
N TRP A 348 -3.70 -1.88 19.86
CA TRP A 348 -4.53 -0.66 19.89
C TRP A 348 -4.42 0.13 21.18
N PRO A 349 -4.43 -0.45 22.40
CA PRO A 349 -4.27 0.31 23.63
C PRO A 349 -2.95 1.08 23.69
N PHE A 350 -1.88 0.54 23.11
CA PHE A 350 -0.59 1.20 23.01
C PHE A 350 -0.59 2.32 21.97
N LEU A 351 -1.18 2.07 20.80
CA LEU A 351 -1.30 3.08 19.75
C LEU A 351 -2.24 4.21 20.17
N ASP A 352 -3.33 3.91 20.86
CA ASP A 352 -4.24 4.91 21.42
C ASP A 352 -3.52 5.74 22.51
N PHE A 353 -2.69 5.11 23.35
CA PHE A 353 -1.85 5.84 24.31
C PHE A 353 -0.85 6.77 23.60
N LEU A 354 -0.19 6.31 22.54
CA LEU A 354 0.69 7.15 21.72
C LEU A 354 -0.06 8.30 21.06
N ASN A 355 -1.25 8.03 20.52
CA ASN A 355 -2.13 9.03 19.95
C ASN A 355 -2.48 10.14 20.95
N ASP A 356 -2.78 9.77 22.19
CA ASP A 356 -3.17 10.73 23.23
C ASP A 356 -1.99 11.50 23.83
N THR A 357 -0.78 10.97 23.74
CA THR A 357 0.38 11.52 24.46
C THR A 357 1.48 12.09 23.60
N ALA A 358 1.76 11.48 22.45
CA ALA A 358 2.96 11.79 21.66
C ALA A 358 2.70 12.02 20.17
N PHE A 359 1.70 11.34 19.58
CA PHE A 359 1.45 11.34 18.14
C PHE A 359 -0.04 11.53 17.83
N PRO A 360 -0.62 12.72 18.07
CA PRO A 360 -2.03 13.00 17.81
C PRO A 360 -2.40 12.70 16.33
N GLY A 361 -3.50 12.01 16.12
CA GLY A 361 -3.98 11.62 14.78
C GLY A 361 -3.38 10.31 14.23
N LEU A 362 -2.58 9.58 15.03
CA LEU A 362 -2.07 8.26 14.67
C LEU A 362 -3.22 7.28 14.46
N THR A 363 -4.19 7.28 15.35
CA THR A 363 -5.43 6.51 15.25
C THR A 363 -6.65 7.41 15.36
N VAL A 364 -7.69 7.10 14.60
CA VAL A 364 -8.96 7.83 14.61
C VAL A 364 -10.10 6.81 14.61
N ILE A 365 -11.18 7.11 15.34
CA ILE A 365 -12.41 6.31 15.30
C ILE A 365 -13.54 7.18 14.76
N ASP A 366 -14.23 6.66 13.74
CA ASP A 366 -15.42 7.27 13.20
C ASP A 366 -16.54 6.22 13.06
N HIS A 367 -17.73 6.52 13.59
CA HIS A 367 -18.87 5.60 13.62
C HIS A 367 -18.53 4.18 14.13
N GLY A 368 -17.60 4.09 15.09
CA GLY A 368 -17.12 2.82 15.65
C GLY A 368 -16.11 2.07 14.78
N ALA A 369 -15.81 2.55 13.60
CA ALA A 369 -14.76 2.03 12.74
C ALA A 369 -13.41 2.70 13.03
N ARG A 370 -12.33 1.93 12.98
CA ARG A 370 -10.98 2.38 13.29
C ARG A 370 -10.20 2.72 12.02
N TYR A 371 -9.45 3.80 12.08
CA TYR A 371 -8.54 4.26 11.03
C TYR A 371 -7.16 4.48 11.64
N VAL A 372 -6.14 4.24 10.85
CA VAL A 372 -4.74 4.43 11.27
C VAL A 372 -3.97 5.20 10.21
N THR A 373 -3.02 6.02 10.65
CA THR A 373 -2.10 6.72 9.77
C THR A 373 -0.85 5.87 9.56
N LEU A 374 -0.55 5.53 8.32
CA LEU A 374 0.64 4.76 7.94
C LEU A 374 1.49 5.50 6.90
N THR A 375 2.74 5.07 6.75
CA THR A 375 3.66 5.53 5.70
C THR A 375 4.32 4.36 5.00
N GLY A 376 4.53 4.49 3.69
CA GLY A 376 5.21 3.46 2.89
C GLY A 376 4.88 3.59 1.40
N THR A 377 5.72 3.01 0.56
CA THR A 377 5.36 2.77 -0.85
C THR A 377 4.15 1.84 -0.95
N SER A 378 3.85 1.10 0.12
CA SER A 378 2.62 0.32 0.32
C SER A 378 1.35 1.19 0.29
N MET A 379 1.41 2.45 0.73
CA MET A 379 0.31 3.41 0.66
C MET A 379 0.31 4.17 -0.67
N ALA A 380 1.48 4.33 -1.30
CA ALA A 380 1.59 4.97 -2.62
C ALA A 380 1.00 4.09 -3.75
N SER A 381 1.31 2.80 -3.76
CA SER A 381 0.82 1.84 -4.76
C SER A 381 -0.71 1.83 -4.91
N PRO A 382 -1.52 1.78 -3.84
CA PRO A 382 -2.99 1.79 -3.97
C PRO A 382 -3.55 3.09 -4.54
N HIS A 383 -2.92 4.25 -4.31
CA HIS A 383 -3.31 5.49 -4.99
C HIS A 383 -3.15 5.36 -6.52
N ALA A 384 -1.99 4.88 -6.98
CA ALA A 384 -1.76 4.65 -8.40
C ALA A 384 -2.68 3.55 -8.96
N THR A 385 -3.02 2.53 -8.17
CA THR A 385 -3.98 1.47 -8.52
C THR A 385 -5.37 2.03 -8.71
N GLY A 386 -5.84 2.90 -7.82
CA GLY A 386 -7.11 3.61 -7.96
C GLY A 386 -7.15 4.47 -9.23
N VAL A 387 -6.07 5.20 -9.53
CA VAL A 387 -5.95 5.97 -10.78
C VAL A 387 -6.01 5.06 -12.01
N ALA A 388 -5.35 3.89 -11.98
CA ALA A 388 -5.45 2.92 -13.06
C ALA A 388 -6.87 2.35 -13.21
N ALA A 389 -7.62 2.19 -12.11
CA ALA A 389 -9.01 1.78 -12.14
C ALA A 389 -9.92 2.85 -12.79
N LEU A 390 -9.67 4.15 -12.54
CA LEU A 390 -10.40 5.23 -13.25
C LEU A 390 -10.16 5.17 -14.76
N VAL A 391 -8.90 5.00 -15.20
CA VAL A 391 -8.57 4.81 -16.62
C VAL A 391 -9.26 3.57 -17.20
N ARG A 392 -9.28 2.47 -16.45
CA ARG A 392 -9.91 1.21 -16.88
C ARG A 392 -11.43 1.38 -17.04
N GLN A 393 -12.10 2.10 -16.16
CA GLN A 393 -13.52 2.43 -16.31
C GLN A 393 -13.80 3.17 -17.63
N MET A 394 -12.95 4.13 -17.99
CA MET A 394 -13.10 4.92 -19.22
C MET A 394 -12.75 4.12 -20.48
N HIS A 395 -11.83 3.15 -20.35
CA HIS A 395 -11.29 2.38 -21.45
C HIS A 395 -11.24 0.87 -21.15
N PRO A 396 -12.39 0.19 -21.02
CA PRO A 396 -12.46 -1.19 -20.56
C PRO A 396 -11.74 -2.20 -21.49
N ASN A 397 -11.55 -1.84 -22.75
CA ASN A 397 -10.93 -2.72 -23.75
C ASN A 397 -9.43 -2.42 -24.03
N TRP A 398 -8.83 -1.48 -23.31
CA TRP A 398 -7.41 -1.20 -23.49
C TRP A 398 -6.55 -2.32 -22.92
N SER A 399 -5.39 -2.55 -23.55
CA SER A 399 -4.40 -3.46 -22.98
C SER A 399 -3.84 -2.89 -21.66
N SER A 400 -3.29 -3.76 -20.81
CA SER A 400 -2.62 -3.35 -19.57
C SER A 400 -1.56 -2.29 -19.82
N GLY A 401 -0.75 -2.45 -20.85
CA GLY A 401 0.27 -1.47 -21.24
C GLY A 401 -0.32 -0.11 -21.68
N ALA A 402 -1.48 -0.09 -22.34
CA ALA A 402 -2.15 1.15 -22.72
C ALA A 402 -2.67 1.93 -21.49
N VAL A 403 -3.22 1.21 -20.49
CA VAL A 403 -3.65 1.81 -19.23
C VAL A 403 -2.46 2.38 -18.47
N ILE A 404 -1.37 1.61 -18.31
CA ILE A 404 -0.14 2.09 -17.66
C ILE A 404 0.39 3.35 -18.36
N ALA A 405 0.46 3.32 -19.70
CA ALA A 405 0.91 4.48 -20.47
C ALA A 405 0.00 5.71 -20.29
N ALA A 406 -1.30 5.53 -20.09
CA ALA A 406 -2.22 6.63 -19.78
C ALA A 406 -1.94 7.23 -18.40
N VAL A 407 -1.82 6.38 -17.36
CA VAL A 407 -1.43 6.81 -16.01
C VAL A 407 -0.12 7.61 -16.03
N GLN A 408 0.89 7.12 -16.77
CA GLN A 408 2.18 7.79 -16.88
C GLN A 408 2.09 9.14 -17.64
N ARG A 409 1.33 9.22 -18.74
CA ARG A 409 1.19 10.45 -19.54
C ARG A 409 0.36 11.51 -18.83
N SER A 410 -0.61 11.12 -18.01
CA SER A 410 -1.44 12.05 -17.24
C SER A 410 -0.77 12.54 -15.96
N ALA A 411 0.34 11.94 -15.54
CA ALA A 411 1.03 12.29 -14.31
C ALA A 411 1.52 13.74 -14.32
N GLN A 412 1.46 14.39 -13.17
CA GLN A 412 1.99 15.74 -12.94
C GLN A 412 3.52 15.68 -12.98
N ALA A 413 4.13 16.27 -14.00
CA ALA A 413 5.59 16.28 -14.12
C ALA A 413 6.26 16.86 -12.86
N ARG A 414 7.28 16.18 -12.36
CA ARG A 414 8.05 16.57 -11.18
C ARG A 414 9.54 16.55 -11.52
N SER A 415 10.22 17.64 -11.20
CA SER A 415 11.69 17.73 -11.30
C SER A 415 12.34 17.19 -10.04
N CYS A 416 13.63 16.87 -10.14
CA CYS A 416 14.44 16.60 -8.95
C CYS A 416 14.40 17.79 -7.99
N PRO A 417 14.39 17.57 -6.67
CA PRO A 417 14.34 18.63 -5.67
C PRO A 417 15.52 19.61 -5.84
N ALA A 418 15.25 20.89 -5.58
CA ALA A 418 16.31 21.88 -5.45
C ALA A 418 17.13 21.63 -4.15
N ALA A 419 18.27 22.29 -4.03
CA ALA A 419 19.08 22.20 -2.80
C ALA A 419 18.23 22.59 -1.57
N GLY A 420 18.22 21.72 -0.57
CA GLY A 420 17.40 21.85 0.65
C GLY A 420 15.98 21.30 0.56
N GLY A 421 15.58 20.74 -0.59
CA GLY A 421 14.33 19.98 -0.70
C GLY A 421 14.45 18.57 -0.15
N PHE A 422 13.33 17.88 0.01
CA PHE A 422 13.27 16.50 0.50
C PHE A 422 13.93 15.53 -0.49
N THR A 423 14.77 14.64 0.01
CA THR A 423 15.54 13.65 -0.75
C THR A 423 15.52 12.31 -0.04
N THR A 424 15.82 11.23 -0.78
CA THR A 424 16.21 9.94 -0.21
C THR A 424 17.73 9.90 0.01
N ASP A 425 18.25 8.79 0.50
CA ASP A 425 19.71 8.57 0.59
C ASP A 425 20.38 8.51 -0.80
N VAL A 426 19.57 8.23 -1.84
CA VAL A 426 20.00 8.17 -3.24
C VAL A 426 19.79 9.54 -3.91
N PRO A 427 20.78 10.11 -4.60
CA PRO A 427 20.62 11.34 -5.35
C PRO A 427 19.60 11.22 -6.50
N CYS A 428 18.75 12.23 -6.64
CA CYS A 428 17.82 12.27 -7.76
C CYS A 428 18.54 12.45 -9.10
N GLN A 429 18.13 11.66 -10.08
CA GLN A 429 18.65 11.71 -11.45
C GLN A 429 17.54 12.08 -12.42
N GLY A 430 17.89 12.68 -13.56
CA GLY A 430 16.93 13.04 -14.61
C GLY A 430 16.50 14.51 -14.60
N ASN A 431 15.48 14.82 -15.37
CA ASN A 431 14.97 16.16 -15.55
C ASN A 431 13.43 16.16 -15.68
N GLY A 432 12.81 17.32 -15.94
CA GLY A 432 11.36 17.54 -15.90
C GLY A 432 10.47 16.63 -16.76
N GLY A 433 11.02 15.71 -17.55
CA GLY A 433 10.24 14.72 -18.29
C GLY A 433 10.19 13.34 -17.61
N ARG A 434 11.25 12.99 -16.90
CA ARG A 434 11.37 11.76 -16.11
C ARG A 434 12.50 11.88 -15.10
N THR A 435 12.26 11.43 -13.88
CA THR A 435 13.30 11.41 -12.83
C THR A 435 13.34 10.05 -12.12
N SER A 436 14.46 9.75 -11.44
CA SER A 436 14.58 8.51 -10.66
C SER A 436 13.63 8.48 -9.46
N TYR A 437 13.23 9.65 -8.93
CA TYR A 437 12.33 9.77 -7.79
C TYR A 437 10.85 9.59 -8.19
N PHE A 438 10.45 10.23 -9.28
CA PHE A 438 9.02 10.37 -9.61
C PHE A 438 8.62 9.62 -10.89
N GLY A 439 9.54 8.90 -11.53
CA GLY A 439 9.25 8.32 -12.84
C GLY A 439 8.76 9.38 -13.84
N HIS A 440 7.56 9.19 -14.39
CA HIS A 440 6.89 10.16 -15.27
C HIS A 440 6.24 11.34 -14.52
N GLY A 441 6.17 11.27 -13.19
CA GLY A 441 5.59 12.30 -12.33
C GLY A 441 4.72 11.74 -11.22
N LEU A 442 4.09 12.63 -10.46
CA LEU A 442 3.08 12.29 -9.47
C LEU A 442 1.76 11.96 -10.19
N VAL A 443 1.11 10.86 -9.85
CA VAL A 443 -0.18 10.48 -10.46
C VAL A 443 -1.21 11.60 -10.34
N ASP A 444 -2.07 11.73 -11.35
CA ASP A 444 -3.16 12.70 -11.37
C ASP A 444 -4.47 12.00 -11.76
N ALA A 445 -5.33 11.82 -10.77
CA ALA A 445 -6.59 11.08 -10.94
C ALA A 445 -7.54 11.80 -11.93
N LEU A 446 -7.61 13.13 -11.88
CA LEU A 446 -8.48 13.89 -12.78
C LEU A 446 -7.98 13.88 -14.22
N ALA A 447 -6.67 14.10 -14.42
CA ALA A 447 -6.08 14.05 -15.74
C ALA A 447 -6.19 12.64 -16.34
N ALA A 448 -5.95 11.59 -15.54
CA ALA A 448 -6.08 10.19 -15.95
C ALA A 448 -7.53 9.81 -16.34
N ALA A 449 -8.52 10.26 -15.58
CA ALA A 449 -9.93 10.01 -15.87
C ALA A 449 -10.43 10.70 -17.17
N LYS A 450 -9.69 11.66 -17.68
CA LYS A 450 -10.01 12.40 -18.92
C LYS A 450 -9.25 11.93 -20.16
N THR A 451 -8.40 10.88 -20.04
CA THR A 451 -7.55 10.41 -21.15
C THR A 451 -8.30 9.75 -22.33
#